data_0ba92cf55d49636a56f85c6b8584bef6
#
_entry.id   0ba92cf55d49636a56f85c6b8584bef6
#
_cell.length_a   1.000
_cell.length_b   1.000
_cell.length_c   1.000
_cell.angle_alpha   90.00
_cell.angle_beta   90.00
_cell.angle_gamma   90.00
#
_symmetry.space_group_name_H-M   'P 1'
#
loop_
_entity.id
_entity.type
_entity.pdbx_description
1 polymer ?
#
loop_
_entity_poly.entity_id
_entity_poly.type
_entity_poly.pdbx_seq_one_letter_code
_entity_poly.pdbx_strand_id
1 'polypeptide(L)' 'MSSGFWSCTAGKFQWVFAWDEFVCILEGEVTIREAGGATHTLKAGDVAHFPRGLTTYWHVPTYVRKFFTLRTAEPFNL' A
#
# COMPACT_ATOMS: atom_id res chain seq x y z
N MET A 1 -2.85 -7.35 14.69
CA MET A 1 -2.28 -6.22 13.92
C MET A 1 -0.82 -6.50 13.64
N SER A 2 -0.37 -6.26 12.44
CA SER A 2 1.04 -6.39 12.13
C SER A 2 1.51 -5.18 11.33
N SER A 3 2.78 -4.85 11.47
CA SER A 3 3.37 -3.72 10.79
C SER A 3 4.80 -4.04 10.37
N GLY A 4 5.32 -3.26 9.45
CA GLY A 4 6.68 -3.46 8.96
C GLY A 4 7.06 -2.47 7.88
N PHE A 5 8.23 -2.71 7.31
CA PHE A 5 8.77 -1.93 6.22
C PHE A 5 8.79 -2.78 4.96
N TRP A 6 8.51 -2.14 3.83
CA TRP A 6 8.56 -2.79 2.53
C TRP A 6 9.14 -1.84 1.51
N SER A 7 9.95 -2.35 0.61
CA SER A 7 10.54 -1.55 -0.45
C SER A 7 10.50 -2.30 -1.77
N CYS A 8 10.52 -1.54 -2.85
CA CYS A 8 10.47 -2.09 -4.20
C CYS A 8 11.21 -1.16 -5.16
N THR A 9 12.00 -1.74 -6.05
CA THR A 9 12.61 -1.00 -7.16
C THR A 9 11.60 -0.83 -8.29
N ALA A 10 11.99 -0.20 -9.40
CA ALA A 10 11.11 0.06 -10.53
C ALA A 10 10.39 -1.20 -10.99
N GLY A 11 9.09 -1.08 -11.25
CA GLY A 11 8.29 -2.19 -11.70
C GLY A 11 6.80 -1.90 -11.68
N LYS A 12 6.04 -2.85 -12.21
CA LYS A 12 4.58 -2.81 -12.23
C LYS A 12 4.07 -4.15 -11.74
N PHE A 13 3.04 -4.11 -10.90
CA PHE A 13 2.44 -5.34 -10.40
C PHE A 13 1.02 -5.10 -9.93
N GLN A 14 0.25 -6.19 -9.83
CA GLN A 14 -1.09 -6.19 -9.27
C GLN A 14 -1.01 -6.59 -7.81
N TRP A 15 -1.78 -5.92 -6.97
CA TRP A 15 -1.87 -6.26 -5.56
C TRP A 15 -3.32 -6.25 -5.09
N VAL A 16 -3.74 -7.34 -4.46
CA VAL A 16 -5.06 -7.45 -3.85
C VAL A 16 -4.86 -7.42 -2.35
N PHE A 17 -5.52 -6.48 -1.69
CA PHE A 17 -5.39 -6.33 -0.25
C PHE A 17 -6.21 -7.39 0.48
N ALA A 18 -5.53 -8.29 1.19
CA ALA A 18 -6.17 -9.33 1.99
C ALA A 18 -6.65 -8.77 3.34
N TRP A 19 -6.15 -7.63 3.76
CA TRP A 19 -6.44 -6.98 5.03
C TRP A 19 -6.55 -5.47 4.80
N ASP A 20 -7.20 -4.76 5.73
CA ASP A 20 -7.11 -3.30 5.74
C ASP A 20 -5.65 -2.92 5.98
N GLU A 21 -5.11 -2.06 5.14
CA GLU A 21 -3.72 -1.65 5.24
C GLU A 21 -3.60 -0.13 5.30
N PHE A 22 -2.83 0.36 6.26
CA PHE A 22 -2.43 1.76 6.35
C PHE A 22 -0.98 1.84 5.89
N VAL A 23 -0.70 2.79 5.02
CA VAL A 23 0.61 2.95 4.39
C VAL A 23 1.11 4.37 4.61
N CYS A 24 2.38 4.49 4.99
CA CYS A 24 3.10 5.76 5.00
C CYS A 24 4.30 5.62 4.09
N ILE A 25 4.38 6.46 3.07
CA ILE A 25 5.51 6.45 2.14
C ILE A 25 6.68 7.17 2.79
N LEU A 26 7.81 6.50 2.90
CA LEU A 26 9.01 7.02 3.53
C LEU A 26 9.98 7.59 2.51
N GLU A 27 10.11 6.93 1.35
CA GLU A 27 11.04 7.33 0.29
C GLU A 27 10.44 6.99 -1.06
N GLY A 28 10.79 7.77 -2.09
CA GLY A 28 10.38 7.52 -3.46
C GLY A 28 8.93 7.86 -3.74
N GLU A 29 8.37 7.24 -4.76
CA GLU A 29 6.98 7.43 -5.13
C GLU A 29 6.40 6.21 -5.82
N VAL A 30 5.08 6.13 -5.83
CA VAL A 30 4.35 5.06 -6.49
C VAL A 30 3.02 5.60 -6.99
N THR A 31 2.60 5.12 -8.15
CA THR A 31 1.25 5.37 -8.68
C THR A 31 0.44 4.10 -8.50
N ILE A 32 -0.71 4.24 -7.84
CA ILE A 32 -1.60 3.12 -7.54
C ILE A 32 -2.94 3.39 -8.20
N ARG A 33 -3.35 2.48 -9.08
CA ARG A 33 -4.65 2.56 -9.73
C ARG A 33 -5.56 1.49 -9.13
N GLU A 34 -6.73 1.90 -8.67
CA GLU A 34 -7.75 0.97 -8.18
C GLU A 34 -8.52 0.37 -9.37
N ALA A 35 -8.99 -0.86 -9.19
CA ALA A 35 -9.79 -1.55 -10.21
C ALA A 35 -11.03 -0.76 -10.61
N GLY A 36 -11.57 0.07 -9.73
CA GLY A 36 -12.71 0.94 -10.02
C GLY A 36 -12.37 2.19 -10.82
N GLY A 37 -11.09 2.44 -11.14
CA GLY A 37 -10.65 3.54 -11.97
C GLY A 37 -9.97 4.70 -11.26
N ALA A 38 -10.05 4.79 -9.94
CA ALA A 38 -9.37 5.84 -9.18
C ALA A 38 -7.85 5.63 -9.23
N THR A 39 -7.11 6.72 -9.39
CA THR A 39 -5.66 6.69 -9.44
C THR A 39 -5.09 7.62 -8.38
N HIS A 40 -4.10 7.12 -7.64
CA HIS A 40 -3.44 7.85 -6.58
C HIS A 40 -1.94 7.84 -6.81
N THR A 41 -1.29 8.99 -6.70
CA THR A 41 0.17 9.06 -6.69
C THR A 41 0.60 9.40 -5.28
N LEU A 42 1.39 8.52 -4.68
CA LEU A 42 1.88 8.67 -3.31
C LEU A 42 3.40 8.87 -3.35
N LYS A 43 3.87 9.79 -2.54
CA LYS A 43 5.30 10.10 -2.41
C LYS A 43 5.65 10.30 -0.95
N ALA A 44 6.93 10.48 -0.67
CA ALA A 44 7.44 10.60 0.69
C ALA A 44 6.60 11.59 1.51
N GLY A 45 6.12 11.14 2.66
CA GLY A 45 5.25 11.91 3.55
C GLY A 45 3.76 11.63 3.38
N ASP A 46 3.36 10.96 2.31
CA ASP A 46 1.95 10.66 2.08
C ASP A 46 1.51 9.43 2.86
N VAL A 47 0.27 9.47 3.32
CA VAL A 47 -0.37 8.39 4.06
C VAL A 47 -1.63 7.98 3.32
N ALA A 48 -1.88 6.69 3.23
CA ALA A 48 -3.06 6.16 2.57
C ALA A 48 -3.63 4.98 3.33
N HIS A 49 -4.93 4.74 3.13
CA HIS A 49 -5.62 3.57 3.67
C HIS A 49 -6.23 2.79 2.52
N PHE A 50 -5.95 1.50 2.48
CA PHE A 50 -6.52 0.59 1.48
C PHE A 50 -7.39 -0.44 2.20
N PRO A 51 -8.69 -0.49 1.87
CA PRO A 51 -9.58 -1.45 2.51
C PRO A 51 -9.34 -2.87 2.00
N ARG A 52 -9.65 -3.83 2.84
CA ARG A 52 -9.62 -5.24 2.49
C ARG A 52 -10.47 -5.51 1.25
N GLY A 53 -9.94 -6.34 0.35
CA GLY A 53 -10.62 -6.75 -0.87
C GLY A 53 -10.38 -5.85 -2.07
N LEU A 54 -9.69 -4.72 -1.87
CA LEU A 54 -9.40 -3.81 -2.96
C LEU A 54 -8.34 -4.40 -3.88
N THR A 55 -8.61 -4.38 -5.18
CA THR A 55 -7.64 -4.76 -6.21
C THR A 55 -6.96 -3.51 -6.73
N THR A 56 -5.64 -3.50 -6.74
CA THR A 56 -4.85 -2.35 -7.16
C THR A 56 -3.76 -2.75 -8.14
N TYR A 57 -3.37 -1.78 -8.97
CA TYR A 57 -2.28 -1.92 -9.93
C TYR A 57 -1.23 -0.87 -9.59
N TRP A 58 -0.05 -1.32 -9.26
CA TRP A 58 1.05 -0.49 -8.78
C TRP A 58 2.05 -0.23 -9.89
N HIS A 59 2.47 1.01 -10.00
CA HIS A 59 3.56 1.40 -10.88
C HIS A 59 4.60 2.17 -10.08
N VAL A 60 5.77 1.56 -9.89
CA VAL A 60 6.90 2.19 -9.22
C VAL A 60 7.87 2.66 -10.30
N PRO A 61 7.99 3.98 -10.53
CA PRO A 61 8.85 4.47 -11.62
C PRO A 61 10.34 4.25 -11.35
N THR A 62 10.76 4.37 -10.12
CA THR A 62 12.17 4.22 -9.74
C THR A 62 12.32 3.36 -8.49
N TYR A 63 11.73 3.80 -7.40
CA TYR A 63 11.87 3.16 -6.10
C TYR A 63 10.79 3.68 -5.15
N VAL A 64 10.35 2.82 -4.24
CA VAL A 64 9.45 3.22 -3.16
C VAL A 64 9.79 2.43 -1.90
N ARG A 65 9.72 3.09 -0.76
CA ARG A 65 9.83 2.45 0.54
C ARG A 65 8.68 2.94 1.40
N LYS A 66 8.01 2.01 2.05
CA LYS A 66 6.85 2.33 2.89
C LYS A 66 6.95 1.65 4.25
N PHE A 67 6.30 2.27 5.23
CA PHE A 67 5.93 1.63 6.48
C PHE A 67 4.43 1.28 6.36
N PHE A 68 4.06 0.08 6.76
CA PHE A 68 2.67 -0.35 6.67
C PHE A 68 2.19 -0.93 7.99
N THR A 69 0.88 -0.85 8.21
CA THR A 69 0.19 -1.51 9.31
C THR A 69 -1.02 -2.23 8.73
N LEU A 70 -1.09 -3.53 9.01
CA LEU A 70 -2.20 -4.37 8.59
C LEU A 70 -3.14 -4.57 9.76
N ARG A 71 -4.42 -4.39 9.51
CA ARG A 71 -5.46 -4.73 10.45
C ARG A 71 -6.01 -6.09 10.06
N THR A 72 -5.74 -7.10 10.87
CA THR A 72 -6.22 -8.44 10.61
C THR A 72 -7.70 -8.57 10.96
N ALA A 73 -8.37 -9.55 10.34
CA ALA A 73 -9.78 -9.78 10.60
C ALA A 73 -10.04 -10.42 11.96
N GLU A 74 -9.02 -10.96 12.59
CA GLU A 74 -9.17 -11.59 13.90
C GLU A 74 -9.27 -10.53 14.99
N PRO A 75 -10.26 -10.64 15.87
CA PRO A 75 -10.34 -9.73 16.98
C PRO A 75 -9.14 -9.87 17.89
N PHE A 76 -8.67 -8.74 18.42
CA PHE A 76 -7.61 -8.77 19.39
C PHE A 76 -8.16 -9.20 20.73
N ASN A 77 -7.55 -10.23 21.29
CA ASN A 77 -7.82 -10.62 22.66
C ASN A 77 -6.89 -9.79 23.53
N LEU A 78 -7.40 -8.66 23.92
CA LEU A 78 -6.67 -7.80 24.84
C LEU A 78 -6.97 -8.19 26.27
#